data_f1788e746d51e42cab0279e534486df8
#
_entry.id   f1788e746d51e42cab0279e534486df8
#
_cell.length_a   1.000
_cell.length_b   1.000
_cell.length_c   1.000
_cell.angle_alpha   90.00
_cell.angle_beta   90.00
_cell.angle_gamma   90.00
#
_symmetry.space_group_name_H-M   'P 1'
#
loop_
_entity.id
_entity.type
_entity.pdbx_description
1 polymer ?
#
loop_
_entity_poly.entity_id
_entity_poly.type
_entity_poly.pdbx_seq_one_letter_code
_entity_poly.pdbx_strand_id
1 'polypeptide(L)' 'MQITSCQYIEVHGEILSIRATIDGQEMFVSLDPANRHYAEIMRQVEAGELTIVEASAE' A
#
# COMPACT_ATOMS: atom_id res chain seq x y z
N MET A 1 -10.93 9.43 -0.48
CA MET A 1 -10.08 8.38 0.16
C MET A 1 -8.81 9.03 0.64
N GLN A 2 -8.57 9.00 1.94
CA GLN A 2 -7.38 9.60 2.53
C GLN A 2 -6.46 8.50 3.03
N ILE A 3 -5.29 8.40 2.42
CA ILE A 3 -4.31 7.37 2.75
C ILE A 3 -3.18 8.04 3.52
N THR A 4 -2.95 7.61 4.76
CA THR A 4 -1.98 8.26 5.64
C THR A 4 -0.67 7.48 5.75
N SER A 5 -0.72 6.16 5.57
CA SER A 5 0.50 5.36 5.59
C SER A 5 0.32 4.10 4.77
N CYS A 6 1.41 3.64 4.18
CA CYS A 6 1.44 2.41 3.40
C CYS A 6 2.75 1.70 3.63
N GLN A 7 2.71 0.38 3.73
CA GLN A 7 3.90 -0.44 3.87
C GLN A 7 3.72 -1.73 3.12
N TYR A 8 4.75 -2.14 2.37
CA TYR A 8 4.74 -3.43 1.70
C TYR A 8 4.77 -4.56 2.72
N ILE A 9 4.04 -5.62 2.44
CA ILE A 9 4.03 -6.83 3.25
C ILE A 9 4.78 -7.90 2.47
N GLU A 10 5.89 -8.36 3.04
CA GLU A 10 6.73 -9.38 2.42
C GLU A 10 6.59 -10.70 3.16
N VAL A 11 6.40 -11.77 2.41
CA VAL A 11 6.33 -13.13 2.96
C VAL A 11 7.25 -13.99 2.13
N HIS A 12 8.21 -14.63 2.78
CA HIS A 12 9.19 -15.51 2.12
C HIS A 12 9.92 -14.85 0.95
N GLY A 13 10.27 -13.57 1.11
CA GLY A 13 10.99 -12.84 0.07
C GLY A 13 10.12 -12.30 -1.05
N GLU A 14 8.80 -12.43 -0.94
CA GLU A 14 7.88 -11.93 -1.94
C GLU A 14 6.93 -10.89 -1.35
N ILE A 15 6.74 -9.80 -2.07
CA ILE A 15 5.79 -8.77 -1.67
C ILE A 15 4.40 -9.20 -2.16
N LEU A 16 3.50 -9.47 -1.21
CA LEU A 16 2.18 -9.99 -1.52
C LEU A 16 1.08 -8.96 -1.41
N SER A 17 1.28 -7.94 -0.60
CA SER A 17 0.24 -6.93 -0.38
C SER A 17 0.83 -5.66 0.19
N ILE A 18 -0.02 -4.66 0.38
CA ILE A 18 0.36 -3.40 1.02
C ILE A 18 -0.56 -3.23 2.21
N ARG A 19 0.03 -2.94 3.37
CA ARG A 19 -0.75 -2.56 4.54
C ARG A 19 -0.91 -1.04 4.50
N ALA A 20 -2.12 -0.58 4.37
CA ALA A 20 -2.41 0.84 4.24
C ALA A 20 -3.39 1.32 5.30
N THR A 21 -3.19 2.52 5.78
CA THR A 21 -4.16 3.18 6.65
C THR A 21 -4.96 4.14 5.78
N ILE A 22 -6.22 3.79 5.56
CA ILE A 22 -7.12 4.53 4.68
C ILE A 22 -8.30 5.02 5.51
N ASP A 23 -8.51 6.33 5.51
CA ASP A 23 -9.57 6.99 6.29
C ASP A 23 -9.55 6.56 7.76
N GLY A 24 -8.34 6.42 8.31
CA GLY A 24 -8.15 6.06 9.70
C GLY A 24 -8.27 4.57 10.01
N GLN A 25 -8.47 3.75 8.98
CA GLN A 25 -8.57 2.29 9.14
C GLN A 25 -7.41 1.59 8.47
N GLU A 26 -6.78 0.69 9.20
CA GLU A 26 -5.72 -0.15 8.63
C GLU A 26 -6.34 -1.29 7.85
N MET A 27 -5.88 -1.49 6.63
CA MET A 27 -6.37 -2.59 5.80
C MET A 27 -5.26 -3.10 4.89
N PHE A 28 -5.42 -4.33 4.43
CA PHE A 28 -4.49 -4.94 3.50
C PHE A 28 -5.02 -4.77 2.08
N VAL A 29 -4.15 -4.31 1.19
CA VAL A 29 -4.50 -4.04 -0.21
C VAL A 29 -3.70 -4.98 -1.09
N SER A 30 -4.37 -5.75 -1.91
CA SER A 30 -3.69 -6.66 -2.83
C SER A 30 -3.01 -5.88 -3.97
N LEU A 31 -1.93 -6.46 -4.51
CA LEU A 31 -1.17 -5.84 -5.60
C LEU A 31 -1.83 -6.11 -6.96
N ASP A 32 -3.08 -5.76 -7.07
CA ASP A 32 -3.85 -6.00 -8.28
C ASP A 32 -4.25 -4.65 -8.89
N PRO A 33 -3.83 -4.35 -10.12
CA PRO A 33 -4.19 -3.07 -10.75
C PRO A 33 -5.70 -2.87 -10.90
N ALA A 34 -6.48 -3.94 -10.85
CA ALA A 34 -7.93 -3.84 -10.86
C ALA A 34 -8.50 -3.45 -9.49
N ASN A 35 -7.68 -3.53 -8.44
CA ASN A 35 -8.11 -3.14 -7.09
C ASN A 35 -8.08 -1.60 -7.00
N ARG A 36 -9.23 -1.03 -6.69
CA ARG A 36 -9.41 0.41 -6.63
C ARG A 36 -8.51 1.08 -5.57
N HIS A 37 -8.29 0.41 -4.44
CA HIS A 37 -7.41 0.93 -3.40
C HIS A 37 -5.95 0.94 -3.87
N TYR A 38 -5.53 -0.12 -4.53
CA TYR A 38 -4.18 -0.20 -5.07
C TYR A 38 -3.94 0.88 -6.13
N ALA A 39 -4.90 1.05 -7.04
CA ALA A 39 -4.80 2.05 -8.09
C ALA A 39 -4.67 3.47 -7.49
N GLU A 40 -5.43 3.76 -6.44
CA GLU A 40 -5.37 5.06 -5.78
C GLU A 40 -4.03 5.27 -5.07
N ILE A 41 -3.51 4.22 -4.42
CA ILE A 41 -2.19 4.28 -3.78
C ILE A 41 -1.11 4.61 -4.82
N MET A 42 -1.13 3.91 -5.95
CA MET A 42 -0.15 4.16 -7.00
C MET A 42 -0.27 5.57 -7.59
N ARG A 43 -1.48 6.05 -7.76
CA ARG A 43 -1.72 7.38 -8.26
C ARG A 43 -1.09 8.44 -7.34
N GLN A 44 -1.27 8.28 -6.03
CA GLN A 44 -0.73 9.22 -5.06
C GLN A 44 0.79 9.12 -4.95
N VAL A 45 1.34 7.92 -5.09
CA VAL A 45 2.79 7.73 -5.10
C VAL A 45 3.41 8.44 -6.31
N GLU A 46 2.81 8.29 -7.48
CA GLU A 46 3.29 8.97 -8.69
C GLU A 46 3.19 10.48 -8.60
N ALA A 47 2.17 10.96 -7.91
CA ALA A 47 1.98 12.41 -7.70
C ALA A 47 2.92 12.98 -6.63
N GLY A 48 3.68 12.14 -5.94
CA GLY A 48 4.58 12.56 -4.87
C GLY A 48 3.87 12.88 -3.57
N GLU A 49 2.60 12.48 -3.44
CA GLU A 49 1.82 12.76 -2.24
C GLU A 49 1.89 11.65 -1.21
N LEU A 50 2.40 10.47 -1.59
CA LEU A 50 2.43 9.31 -0.73
C LEU A 50 3.70 8.52 -0.98
N THR A 51 4.27 7.96 0.08
CA THR A 51 5.43 7.08 -0.01
C THR A 51 5.08 5.72 0.59
N ILE A 52 5.41 4.65 -0.12
CA ILE A 52 5.22 3.31 0.39
C ILE A 52 6.51 2.90 1.08
N VAL A 53 6.41 2.58 2.36
CA VAL A 53 7.56 2.14 3.16
C VAL A 53 7.96 0.73 2.72
N GLU A 54 9.25 0.46 2.66
CA GLU A 54 9.75 -0.86 2.30
C GLU A 54 9.28 -1.91 3.29
N ALA A 55 9.15 -3.14 2.81
CA ALA A 55 8.72 -4.25 3.65
C ALA A 55 9.74 -4.49 4.76
N SER A 56 9.22 -4.73 5.97
CA SER A 56 10.05 -5.16 7.07
C SER A 56 10.29 -6.65 6.89
N ALA A 57 11.55 -7.05 6.83
CA ALA A 57 11.90 -8.46 6.81
C ALA A 57 11.68 -9.01 8.22
N GLU A 58 10.89 -10.04 8.31
CA GLU A 58 10.61 -10.71 9.57
C GLU A 58 11.39 -12.00 9.67
#